data_cb15478c3923e0a801b4237b93dd994e
#
_entry.id   cb15478c3923e0a801b4237b93dd994e
#
_cell.length_a   1.000
_cell.length_b   1.000
_cell.length_c   1.000
_cell.angle_alpha   90.00
_cell.angle_beta   90.00
_cell.angle_gamma   90.00
#
_symmetry.space_group_name_H-M   'P 1'
#
loop_
_entity.id
_entity.type
_entity.pdbx_description
1 polymer ?
#
loop_
_entity_poly.entity_id
_entity_poly.type
_entity_poly.pdbx_seq_one_letter_code
_entity_poly.pdbx_strand_id
1 'polypeptide(L)'
;MPGLHQNAWVVGERSSKLKVFGPEGIDQFTQGIEMAYAHDYVFRNEHHGDAIAPLQFAGFDTRVIDLNNPVIFDNGELKITAFKVIHEPIEPALGFRFEYKGRSIVISGDTSYTQTVIDNSMNADVLFHEAQANHMLAIMEESLRSRGADLLATVLDDITTYHTTLVEAAEIANEANVKKLFFYHLTPAPRNYIQEIMFVRGVDQVREEWTLVEDGTLVILPVGSDEIIVTNM
;
A
#
# COMPACT_ATOMS: atom_id res chain seq x y z
N MET A 1 5.12 8.42 -7.75
CA MET A 1 5.33 7.94 -9.15
C MET A 1 6.32 8.82 -9.95
N PRO A 2 6.15 10.16 -10.09
CA PRO A 2 7.03 10.94 -10.97
C PRO A 2 8.52 10.82 -10.65
N GLY A 3 8.95 11.03 -9.41
CA GLY A 3 10.37 10.91 -9.04
C GLY A 3 10.91 9.47 -9.12
N LEU A 4 10.09 8.46 -8.83
CA LEU A 4 10.49 7.06 -8.89
C LEU A 4 10.88 6.63 -10.31
N HIS A 5 10.07 6.98 -11.33
CA HIS A 5 10.35 6.54 -12.70
C HIS A 5 11.61 7.17 -13.27
N GLN A 6 11.89 8.45 -12.95
CA GLN A 6 13.12 9.13 -13.36
C GLN A 6 14.35 8.50 -12.72
N ASN A 7 14.31 8.29 -11.39
CA ASN A 7 15.41 7.66 -10.68
C ASN A 7 15.63 6.21 -11.12
N ALA A 8 14.56 5.45 -11.33
CA ALA A 8 14.65 4.09 -11.85
C ALA A 8 15.27 4.06 -13.25
N TRP A 9 15.02 5.05 -14.11
CA TRP A 9 15.55 5.14 -15.45
C TRP A 9 17.03 5.56 -15.45
N VAL A 10 17.38 6.69 -14.78
CA VAL A 10 18.71 7.32 -14.87
C VAL A 10 19.70 6.71 -13.87
N VAL A 11 19.27 6.50 -12.62
CA VAL A 11 20.15 6.04 -11.53
C VAL A 11 20.07 4.53 -11.34
N GLY A 12 18.92 3.94 -11.59
CA GLY A 12 18.67 2.51 -11.43
C GLY A 12 19.17 1.65 -12.61
N GLU A 13 19.87 2.24 -13.60
CA GLU A 13 20.49 1.55 -14.76
C GLU A 13 19.52 0.58 -15.47
N ARG A 14 18.26 0.98 -15.61
CA ARG A 14 17.25 0.09 -16.19
C ARG A 14 17.48 -0.13 -17.68
N SER A 15 17.33 -1.38 -18.07
CA SER A 15 17.36 -1.83 -19.47
C SER A 15 15.97 -2.03 -20.09
N SER A 16 14.92 -1.50 -19.44
CA SER A 16 13.52 -1.54 -19.89
C SER A 16 12.72 -0.42 -19.22
N LYS A 17 11.58 -0.07 -19.81
CA LYS A 17 10.60 0.83 -19.17
C LYS A 17 10.13 0.30 -17.83
N LEU A 18 9.76 1.20 -16.90
CA LEU A 18 9.24 0.82 -15.59
C LEU A 18 7.88 0.15 -15.74
N LYS A 19 7.77 -1.11 -15.30
CA LYS A 19 6.47 -1.79 -15.30
C LYS A 19 5.56 -1.21 -14.23
N VAL A 20 4.33 -0.90 -14.64
CA VAL A 20 3.27 -0.40 -13.77
C VAL A 20 2.01 -1.20 -14.02
N PHE A 21 1.47 -1.76 -12.95
CA PHE A 21 0.20 -2.48 -12.96
C PHE A 21 -0.82 -1.67 -12.16
N GLY A 22 -2.02 -1.53 -12.66
CA GLY A 22 -3.10 -0.82 -11.96
C GLY A 22 -4.46 -1.07 -12.58
N PRO A 23 -5.52 -0.55 -11.98
CA PRO A 23 -6.87 -0.68 -12.49
C PRO A 23 -7.06 0.10 -13.81
N GLU A 24 -8.25 0.02 -14.38
CA GLU A 24 -8.65 0.84 -15.53
C GLU A 24 -8.36 2.33 -15.27
N GLY A 25 -7.79 3.02 -16.26
CA GLY A 25 -7.33 4.41 -16.13
C GLY A 25 -5.85 4.57 -15.76
N ILE A 26 -5.14 3.51 -15.36
CA ILE A 26 -3.70 3.57 -15.05
C ILE A 26 -2.86 3.97 -16.27
N ASP A 27 -3.30 3.61 -17.46
CA ASP A 27 -2.70 4.00 -18.73
C ASP A 27 -2.79 5.52 -18.99
N GLN A 28 -3.95 6.13 -18.73
CA GLN A 28 -4.12 7.59 -18.80
C GLN A 28 -3.24 8.31 -17.78
N PHE A 29 -3.14 7.77 -16.57
CA PHE A 29 -2.29 8.32 -15.51
C PHE A 29 -0.81 8.30 -15.90
N THR A 30 -0.30 7.17 -16.38
CA THR A 30 1.10 7.04 -16.79
C THR A 30 1.42 7.87 -18.03
N GLN A 31 0.53 7.93 -19.01
CA GLN A 31 0.65 8.82 -20.17
C GLN A 31 0.69 10.30 -19.75
N GLY A 32 -0.13 10.70 -18.79
CA GLY A 32 -0.10 12.07 -18.25
C GLY A 32 1.25 12.43 -17.65
N ILE A 33 1.88 11.50 -16.92
CA ILE A 33 3.23 11.67 -16.38
C ILE A 33 4.26 11.75 -17.52
N GLU A 34 4.20 10.84 -18.51
CA GLU A 34 5.12 10.86 -19.66
C GLU A 34 5.02 12.18 -20.45
N MET A 35 3.81 12.70 -20.66
CA MET A 35 3.60 14.01 -21.28
C MET A 35 4.21 15.15 -20.45
N ALA A 36 4.02 15.14 -19.13
CA ALA A 36 4.58 16.16 -18.24
C ALA A 36 6.12 16.17 -18.24
N TYR A 37 6.75 15.01 -18.42
CA TYR A 37 8.19 14.84 -18.39
C TYR A 37 8.84 14.72 -19.77
N ALA A 38 8.10 14.88 -20.87
CA ALA A 38 8.58 14.68 -22.23
C ALA A 38 9.86 15.48 -22.55
N HIS A 39 9.91 16.76 -22.15
CA HIS A 39 11.11 17.59 -22.34
C HIS A 39 12.25 17.19 -21.41
N ASP A 40 11.96 16.81 -20.16
CA ASP A 40 12.96 16.37 -19.20
C ASP A 40 13.68 15.11 -19.69
N TYR A 41 12.98 14.17 -20.32
CA TYR A 41 13.60 12.99 -20.92
C TYR A 41 14.63 13.36 -21.98
N VAL A 42 14.28 14.28 -22.87
CA VAL A 42 15.19 14.74 -23.93
C VAL A 42 16.41 15.44 -23.32
N PHE A 43 16.20 16.36 -22.39
CA PHE A 43 17.30 17.10 -21.75
C PHE A 43 18.26 16.18 -20.99
N ARG A 44 17.76 15.17 -20.30
CA ARG A 44 18.62 14.18 -19.61
C ARG A 44 19.39 13.31 -20.57
N ASN A 45 18.77 12.89 -21.67
CA ASN A 45 19.47 12.12 -22.71
C ASN A 45 20.53 12.99 -23.39
N GLU A 46 20.22 14.24 -23.78
CA GLU A 46 21.20 15.16 -24.39
C GLU A 46 22.38 15.45 -23.45
N HIS A 47 22.14 15.53 -22.14
CA HIS A 47 23.17 15.81 -21.14
C HIS A 47 24.04 14.58 -20.83
N HIS A 48 23.43 13.39 -20.68
CA HIS A 48 24.10 12.18 -20.18
C HIS A 48 24.34 11.12 -21.28
N GLY A 49 23.69 11.22 -22.43
CA GLY A 49 23.77 10.26 -23.53
C GLY A 49 23.03 8.95 -23.28
N ASP A 50 22.99 8.11 -24.31
CA ASP A 50 22.29 6.81 -24.28
C ASP A 50 22.92 5.79 -23.31
N ALA A 51 24.14 6.00 -22.89
CA ALA A 51 24.78 5.12 -21.93
C ALA A 51 24.17 5.23 -20.51
N ILE A 52 23.63 6.40 -20.18
CA ILE A 52 23.06 6.68 -18.84
C ILE A 52 21.55 6.87 -18.93
N ALA A 53 21.06 7.60 -19.92
CA ALA A 53 19.66 7.98 -20.07
C ALA A 53 19.07 7.62 -21.45
N PRO A 54 19.06 6.32 -21.83
CA PRO A 54 18.53 5.89 -23.12
C PRO A 54 17.04 6.14 -23.24
N LEU A 55 16.60 6.97 -24.19
CA LEU A 55 15.19 7.38 -24.37
C LEU A 55 14.23 6.19 -24.54
N GLN A 56 14.71 5.10 -25.13
CA GLN A 56 13.89 3.90 -25.33
C GLN A 56 13.42 3.26 -24.01
N PHE A 57 14.06 3.54 -22.87
CA PHE A 57 13.71 3.03 -21.55
C PHE A 57 13.06 4.09 -20.65
N ALA A 58 12.91 5.32 -21.13
CA ALA A 58 12.15 6.35 -20.43
C ALA A 58 10.66 6.00 -20.37
N GLY A 59 10.00 6.40 -19.28
CA GLY A 59 8.56 6.20 -19.10
C GLY A 59 8.18 4.81 -18.61
N PHE A 60 6.98 4.34 -18.97
CA PHE A 60 6.32 3.19 -18.36
C PHE A 60 5.96 2.09 -19.35
N ASP A 61 6.04 0.82 -18.91
CA ASP A 61 5.37 -0.35 -19.49
C ASP A 61 4.11 -0.60 -18.65
N THR A 62 3.01 0.02 -19.04
CA THR A 62 1.76 0.05 -18.27
C THR A 62 0.88 -1.14 -18.62
N ARG A 63 0.28 -1.76 -17.60
CA ARG A 63 -0.62 -2.90 -17.74
C ARG A 63 -1.85 -2.72 -16.87
N VAL A 64 -3.02 -2.75 -17.48
CA VAL A 64 -4.29 -2.77 -16.79
C VAL A 64 -4.50 -4.15 -16.18
N ILE A 65 -4.88 -4.18 -14.91
CA ILE A 65 -5.17 -5.42 -14.18
C ILE A 65 -6.55 -5.94 -14.58
N ASP A 66 -6.61 -7.19 -15.02
CA ASP A 66 -7.86 -7.92 -15.24
C ASP A 66 -8.16 -8.80 -14.02
N LEU A 67 -9.18 -8.43 -13.25
CA LEU A 67 -9.57 -9.18 -12.05
C LEU A 67 -10.18 -10.57 -12.35
N ASN A 68 -10.55 -10.87 -13.62
CA ASN A 68 -10.91 -12.22 -14.04
C ASN A 68 -9.66 -13.10 -14.22
N ASN A 69 -8.48 -12.48 -14.36
CA ASN A 69 -7.19 -13.15 -14.42
C ASN A 69 -6.22 -12.43 -13.47
N PRO A 70 -6.38 -12.60 -12.14
CA PRO A 70 -5.79 -11.74 -11.12
C PRO A 70 -4.30 -11.93 -10.91
N VAL A 71 -3.65 -12.92 -11.54
CA VAL A 71 -2.19 -13.09 -11.48
C VAL A 71 -1.54 -12.06 -12.40
N ILE A 72 -1.00 -10.98 -11.83
CA ILE A 72 -0.40 -9.88 -12.58
C ILE A 72 1.08 -10.08 -12.92
N PHE A 73 1.74 -10.96 -12.18
CA PHE A 73 3.13 -11.33 -12.40
C PHE A 73 3.39 -12.76 -11.93
N ASP A 74 4.06 -13.55 -12.75
CA ASP A 74 4.56 -14.88 -12.39
C ASP A 74 5.80 -15.19 -13.26
N ASN A 75 6.91 -15.49 -12.59
CA ASN A 75 8.16 -15.92 -13.25
C ASN A 75 8.65 -17.29 -12.76
N GLY A 76 7.76 -18.03 -12.07
CA GLY A 76 8.06 -19.33 -11.47
C GLY A 76 8.70 -19.27 -10.07
N GLU A 77 9.24 -18.12 -9.65
CA GLU A 77 9.74 -17.89 -8.29
C GLU A 77 8.88 -16.90 -7.51
N LEU A 78 8.61 -15.74 -8.11
CA LEU A 78 7.74 -14.70 -7.55
C LEU A 78 6.42 -14.72 -8.30
N LYS A 79 5.33 -14.85 -7.55
CA LYS A 79 3.97 -14.69 -8.02
C LYS A 79 3.32 -13.51 -7.30
N ILE A 80 2.63 -12.65 -8.07
CA ILE A 80 1.86 -11.52 -7.53
C ILE A 80 0.43 -11.64 -8.00
N THR A 81 -0.49 -11.68 -7.06
CA THR A 81 -1.94 -11.72 -7.31
C THR A 81 -2.57 -10.43 -6.81
N ALA A 82 -3.35 -9.75 -7.67
CA ALA A 82 -4.19 -8.63 -7.27
C ALA A 82 -5.57 -9.16 -6.88
N PHE A 83 -6.22 -8.53 -5.91
CA PHE A 83 -7.59 -8.86 -5.54
C PHE A 83 -8.38 -7.59 -5.23
N LYS A 84 -9.69 -7.65 -5.44
CA LYS A 84 -10.58 -6.52 -5.20
C LYS A 84 -10.82 -6.35 -3.70
N VAL A 85 -10.80 -5.11 -3.25
CA VAL A 85 -11.21 -4.69 -1.90
C VAL A 85 -12.32 -3.64 -1.96
N ILE A 86 -12.83 -3.19 -0.83
CA ILE A 86 -13.98 -2.28 -0.77
C ILE A 86 -13.55 -0.91 -0.27
N HIS A 87 -13.56 0.08 -1.16
CA HIS A 87 -13.22 1.46 -0.84
C HIS A 87 -14.11 2.45 -1.62
N GLU A 88 -15.42 2.30 -1.47
CA GLU A 88 -16.37 3.15 -2.20
C GLU A 88 -16.21 4.65 -1.87
N PRO A 89 -16.35 5.54 -2.87
CA PRO A 89 -16.80 5.28 -4.26
C PRO A 89 -15.69 4.90 -5.25
N ILE A 90 -14.49 4.58 -4.78
CA ILE A 90 -13.35 4.24 -5.64
C ILE A 90 -13.45 2.76 -6.06
N GLU A 91 -13.64 2.51 -7.34
CA GLU A 91 -13.85 1.22 -7.95
C GLU A 91 -13.01 1.00 -9.23
N PRO A 92 -12.22 -0.08 -9.33
CA PRO A 92 -11.88 -1.02 -8.28
C PRO A 92 -10.78 -0.49 -7.35
N ALA A 93 -10.91 -0.77 -6.05
CA ALA A 93 -9.81 -0.70 -5.09
C ALA A 93 -9.13 -2.07 -5.01
N LEU A 94 -7.82 -2.11 -4.79
CA LEU A 94 -7.02 -3.33 -4.95
C LEU A 94 -6.12 -3.59 -3.75
N GLY A 95 -6.11 -4.87 -3.30
CA GLY A 95 -5.07 -5.45 -2.48
C GLY A 95 -4.16 -6.37 -3.31
N PHE A 96 -3.01 -6.75 -2.73
CA PHE A 96 -2.01 -7.56 -3.42
C PHE A 96 -1.46 -8.65 -2.51
N ARG A 97 -1.33 -9.86 -3.06
CA ARG A 97 -0.62 -10.98 -2.42
C ARG A 97 0.65 -11.29 -3.20
N PHE A 98 1.78 -11.34 -2.49
CA PHE A 98 3.09 -11.70 -3.00
C PHE A 98 3.49 -13.06 -2.45
N GLU A 99 3.92 -13.98 -3.32
CA GLU A 99 4.40 -15.30 -2.94
C GLU A 99 5.78 -15.51 -3.55
N TYR A 100 6.78 -15.81 -2.71
CA TYR A 100 8.16 -16.03 -3.13
C TYR A 100 8.80 -17.17 -2.34
N LYS A 101 9.14 -18.27 -3.02
CA LYS A 101 9.85 -19.41 -2.43
C LYS A 101 9.28 -19.90 -1.09
N GLY A 102 7.96 -20.01 -1.01
CA GLY A 102 7.24 -20.47 0.18
C GLY A 102 6.97 -19.41 1.23
N ARG A 103 7.40 -18.15 1.00
CA ARG A 103 7.07 -17.00 1.85
C ARG A 103 5.96 -16.17 1.22
N SER A 104 5.15 -15.51 2.04
CA SER A 104 4.02 -14.71 1.54
C SER A 104 3.82 -13.41 2.32
N ILE A 105 3.51 -12.35 1.57
CA ILE A 105 3.15 -11.02 2.09
C ILE A 105 1.84 -10.62 1.43
N VAL A 106 0.94 -10.05 2.21
CA VAL A 106 -0.29 -9.43 1.72
C VAL A 106 -0.31 -7.95 2.09
N ILE A 107 -0.76 -7.12 1.17
CA ILE A 107 -0.99 -5.68 1.36
C ILE A 107 -2.46 -5.43 1.07
N SER A 108 -3.23 -4.93 2.04
CA SER A 108 -4.67 -4.74 1.92
C SER A 108 -5.07 -3.72 0.84
N GLY A 109 -4.26 -2.67 0.63
CA GLY A 109 -4.77 -1.41 0.07
C GLY A 109 -5.70 -0.73 1.08
N ASP A 110 -6.30 0.41 0.69
CA ASP A 110 -7.30 1.08 1.51
C ASP A 110 -8.64 0.35 1.33
N THR A 111 -9.27 -0.03 2.43
CA THR A 111 -10.46 -0.89 2.40
C THR A 111 -11.26 -0.84 3.71
N SER A 112 -12.58 -0.93 3.62
CA SER A 112 -13.39 -1.36 4.76
C SER A 112 -13.20 -2.88 4.98
N TYR A 113 -13.68 -3.37 6.14
CA TYR A 113 -13.66 -4.80 6.47
C TYR A 113 -14.28 -5.63 5.32
N THR A 114 -13.54 -6.62 4.82
CA THR A 114 -14.04 -7.46 3.73
C THR A 114 -13.47 -8.89 3.75
N GLN A 115 -14.32 -9.86 3.40
CA GLN A 115 -13.96 -11.26 3.30
C GLN A 115 -12.84 -11.49 2.26
N THR A 116 -12.74 -10.65 1.23
CA THR A 116 -11.70 -10.82 0.20
C THR A 116 -10.30 -10.60 0.75
N VAL A 117 -10.11 -9.73 1.75
CA VAL A 117 -8.81 -9.58 2.44
C VAL A 117 -8.51 -10.84 3.25
N ILE A 118 -9.49 -11.37 4.00
CA ILE A 118 -9.32 -12.61 4.77
C ILE A 118 -8.90 -13.76 3.84
N ASP A 119 -9.67 -14.00 2.77
CA ASP A 119 -9.43 -15.10 1.83
C ASP A 119 -8.04 -15.03 1.18
N ASN A 120 -7.60 -13.81 0.78
CA ASN A 120 -6.29 -13.60 0.17
C ASN A 120 -5.14 -13.54 1.19
N SER A 121 -5.44 -13.40 2.48
CA SER A 121 -4.47 -13.42 3.56
C SER A 121 -4.31 -14.79 4.23
N MET A 122 -5.10 -15.79 3.84
CA MET A 122 -5.06 -17.11 4.44
C MET A 122 -3.63 -17.66 4.55
N ASN A 123 -3.21 -17.95 5.80
CA ASN A 123 -1.90 -18.48 6.18
C ASN A 123 -0.71 -17.65 5.66
N ALA A 124 -0.88 -16.34 5.44
CA ALA A 124 0.22 -15.49 5.04
C ALA A 124 1.23 -15.32 6.20
N ASP A 125 2.52 -15.18 5.84
CA ASP A 125 3.53 -14.85 6.84
C ASP A 125 3.30 -13.45 7.39
N VAL A 126 2.96 -12.49 6.51
CA VAL A 126 2.77 -11.09 6.86
C VAL A 126 1.55 -10.52 6.17
N LEU A 127 0.75 -9.80 6.92
CA LEU A 127 -0.29 -8.91 6.43
C LEU A 127 0.07 -7.46 6.79
N PHE A 128 0.25 -6.62 5.79
CA PHE A 128 0.19 -5.18 5.94
C PHE A 128 -1.26 -4.74 5.73
N HIS A 129 -1.89 -4.21 6.76
CA HIS A 129 -3.26 -3.73 6.69
C HIS A 129 -3.32 -2.24 7.03
N GLU A 130 -4.10 -1.48 6.26
CA GLU A 130 -4.43 -0.10 6.62
C GLU A 130 -5.15 -0.06 7.96
N ALA A 131 -5.09 1.06 8.66
CA ALA A 131 -5.70 1.15 9.98
C ALA A 131 -6.20 2.54 10.33
N GLN A 132 -7.46 2.60 10.80
CA GLN A 132 -8.12 3.82 11.23
C GLN A 132 -8.56 3.78 12.69
N ALA A 133 -8.30 4.86 13.43
CA ALA A 133 -8.73 5.02 14.82
C ALA A 133 -9.96 5.91 14.91
N ASN A 134 -11.16 5.35 14.68
CA ASN A 134 -12.43 6.09 14.66
C ASN A 134 -12.69 6.88 15.94
N HIS A 135 -12.29 6.36 17.11
CA HIS A 135 -12.43 7.06 18.38
C HIS A 135 -11.54 8.33 18.46
N MET A 136 -10.41 8.39 17.76
CA MET A 136 -9.59 9.60 17.68
C MET A 136 -10.19 10.59 16.68
N LEU A 137 -10.72 10.10 15.55
CA LEU A 137 -11.41 10.93 14.57
C LEU A 137 -12.63 11.61 15.16
N ALA A 138 -13.42 10.92 15.97
CA ALA A 138 -14.57 11.49 16.65
C ALA A 138 -14.20 12.66 17.58
N ILE A 139 -13.10 12.56 18.34
CA ILE A 139 -12.57 13.63 19.18
C ILE A 139 -12.14 14.83 18.32
N MET A 140 -11.48 14.58 17.20
CA MET A 140 -11.05 15.63 16.27
C MET A 140 -12.23 16.31 15.60
N GLU A 141 -13.24 15.55 15.18
CA GLU A 141 -14.48 16.05 14.60
C GLU A 141 -15.21 16.99 15.55
N GLU A 142 -15.42 16.57 16.80
CA GLU A 142 -16.05 17.41 17.82
C GLU A 142 -15.29 18.73 18.05
N SER A 143 -13.95 18.65 18.11
CA SER A 143 -13.09 19.83 18.22
C SER A 143 -13.21 20.77 17.03
N LEU A 144 -13.32 20.24 15.80
CA LEU A 144 -13.48 21.05 14.59
C LEU A 144 -14.86 21.73 14.55
N ARG A 145 -15.94 21.01 14.86
CA ARG A 145 -17.31 21.57 14.94
C ARG A 145 -17.40 22.67 15.97
N SER A 146 -16.80 22.50 17.15
CA SER A 146 -16.79 23.53 18.21
C SER A 146 -16.09 24.83 17.78
N ARG A 147 -15.26 24.80 16.75
CA ARG A 147 -14.53 25.95 16.18
C ARG A 147 -15.14 26.47 14.88
N GLY A 148 -16.30 25.92 14.44
CA GLY A 148 -16.99 26.29 13.22
C GLY A 148 -16.30 25.78 11.94
N ALA A 149 -15.44 24.76 12.03
CA ALA A 149 -14.76 24.14 10.90
C ALA A 149 -15.56 22.92 10.37
N ASP A 150 -16.85 23.14 10.08
CA ASP A 150 -17.82 22.08 9.78
C ASP A 150 -17.46 21.26 8.54
N LEU A 151 -16.84 21.87 7.51
CA LEU A 151 -16.44 21.16 6.30
C LEU A 151 -15.37 20.08 6.62
N LEU A 152 -14.36 20.43 7.42
CA LEU A 152 -13.33 19.47 7.82
C LEU A 152 -13.88 18.39 8.76
N ALA A 153 -14.81 18.77 9.65
CA ALA A 153 -15.50 17.82 10.52
C ALA A 153 -16.29 16.79 9.70
N THR A 154 -16.99 17.23 8.65
CA THR A 154 -17.73 16.32 7.74
C THR A 154 -16.76 15.35 7.02
N VAL A 155 -15.59 15.81 6.58
CA VAL A 155 -14.58 14.92 5.96
C VAL A 155 -14.11 13.85 6.95
N LEU A 156 -13.91 14.19 8.23
CA LEU A 156 -13.50 13.21 9.25
C LEU A 156 -14.60 12.17 9.55
N ASP A 157 -15.87 12.55 9.43
CA ASP A 157 -17.00 11.64 9.57
C ASP A 157 -17.08 10.70 8.34
N ASP A 158 -17.01 11.25 7.14
CA ASP A 158 -17.10 10.51 5.88
C ASP A 158 -16.04 9.39 5.79
N ILE A 159 -14.78 9.67 6.16
CA ILE A 159 -13.70 8.67 6.06
C ILE A 159 -13.89 7.45 6.97
N THR A 160 -14.75 7.53 7.99
CA THR A 160 -15.03 6.38 8.87
C THR A 160 -15.80 5.26 8.18
N THR A 161 -16.36 5.51 7.00
CA THR A 161 -17.27 4.58 6.31
C THR A 161 -16.59 3.65 5.32
N TYR A 162 -15.33 3.92 4.93
CA TYR A 162 -14.61 3.18 3.88
C TYR A 162 -13.18 2.75 4.25
N HIS A 163 -12.84 2.82 5.54
CA HIS A 163 -11.59 2.31 6.10
C HIS A 163 -11.85 1.25 7.19
N THR A 164 -10.85 0.49 7.52
CA THR A 164 -10.89 -0.57 8.53
C THR A 164 -10.30 -0.08 9.85
N THR A 165 -10.95 -0.37 10.96
CA THR A 165 -10.39 -0.10 12.30
C THR A 165 -9.25 -1.07 12.62
N LEU A 166 -8.35 -0.67 13.54
CA LEU A 166 -7.25 -1.53 14.00
C LEU A 166 -7.75 -2.86 14.59
N VAL A 167 -8.89 -2.81 15.31
CA VAL A 167 -9.50 -4.01 15.91
C VAL A 167 -10.00 -4.96 14.83
N GLU A 168 -10.74 -4.44 13.84
CA GLU A 168 -11.22 -5.23 12.69
C GLU A 168 -10.06 -5.81 11.87
N ALA A 169 -8.97 -5.05 11.65
CA ALA A 169 -7.80 -5.55 10.96
C ALA A 169 -7.08 -6.67 11.76
N ALA A 170 -7.11 -6.61 13.09
CA ALA A 170 -6.63 -7.68 13.97
C ALA A 170 -7.53 -8.92 13.89
N GLU A 171 -8.85 -8.75 13.79
CA GLU A 171 -9.82 -9.83 13.58
C GLU A 171 -9.59 -10.52 12.23
N ILE A 172 -9.43 -9.74 11.14
CA ILE A 172 -9.06 -10.22 9.81
C ILE A 172 -7.79 -11.08 9.89
N ALA A 173 -6.73 -10.59 10.54
CA ALA A 173 -5.46 -11.29 10.65
C ALA A 173 -5.59 -12.61 11.45
N ASN A 174 -6.45 -12.66 12.47
CA ASN A 174 -6.73 -13.87 13.23
C ASN A 174 -7.52 -14.89 12.42
N GLU A 175 -8.58 -14.45 11.74
CA GLU A 175 -9.41 -15.32 10.91
C GLU A 175 -8.61 -15.91 9.73
N ALA A 176 -7.74 -15.11 9.14
CA ALA A 176 -6.85 -15.55 8.07
C ALA A 176 -5.62 -16.36 8.54
N ASN A 177 -5.45 -16.56 9.86
CA ASN A 177 -4.28 -17.25 10.44
C ASN A 177 -2.95 -16.65 9.96
N VAL A 178 -2.84 -15.32 9.94
CA VAL A 178 -1.63 -14.59 9.57
C VAL A 178 -0.59 -14.70 10.69
N LYS A 179 0.68 -14.93 10.37
CA LYS A 179 1.74 -15.02 11.41
C LYS A 179 1.99 -13.65 12.06
N LYS A 180 2.13 -12.56 11.28
CA LYS A 180 2.36 -11.21 11.80
C LYS A 180 1.58 -10.14 11.07
N LEU A 181 0.93 -9.26 11.85
CA LEU A 181 0.16 -8.11 11.35
C LEU A 181 1.00 -6.83 11.47
N PHE A 182 1.01 -6.04 10.41
CA PHE A 182 1.60 -4.70 10.38
C PHE A 182 0.53 -3.69 9.99
N PHE A 183 0.40 -2.64 10.79
CA PHE A 183 -0.48 -1.52 10.47
C PHE A 183 0.28 -0.44 9.70
N TYR A 184 -0.20 -0.08 8.53
CA TYR A 184 0.30 1.02 7.70
C TYR A 184 -0.86 1.95 7.32
N HIS A 185 -0.63 3.02 6.58
CA HIS A 185 -1.66 4.00 6.20
C HIS A 185 -2.52 4.43 7.38
N LEU A 186 -1.84 4.92 8.44
CA LEU A 186 -2.46 5.19 9.74
C LEU A 186 -3.31 6.45 9.71
N THR A 187 -4.58 6.36 10.09
CA THR A 187 -5.52 7.50 10.08
C THR A 187 -6.25 7.64 11.42
N PRO A 188 -6.05 8.77 12.15
CA PRO A 188 -5.02 9.80 11.94
C PRO A 188 -3.64 9.30 12.35
N ALA A 189 -2.59 9.63 11.59
CA ALA A 189 -1.24 9.20 11.92
C ALA A 189 -0.81 9.75 13.30
N PRO A 190 -0.44 8.90 14.26
CA PRO A 190 0.04 9.35 15.57
C PRO A 190 1.38 10.07 15.44
N ARG A 191 1.57 11.17 16.17
CA ARG A 191 2.76 12.03 16.10
C ARG A 191 3.65 11.94 17.33
N ASN A 192 3.26 11.19 18.33
CA ASN A 192 3.98 11.01 19.58
C ASN A 192 3.44 9.77 20.31
N TYR A 193 4.21 9.30 21.28
CA TYR A 193 3.93 8.11 22.07
C TYR A 193 2.53 8.07 22.73
N ILE A 194 2.00 9.21 23.19
CA ILE A 194 0.65 9.27 23.80
C ILE A 194 -0.40 8.99 22.73
N GLN A 195 -0.24 9.58 21.55
CA GLN A 195 -1.16 9.33 20.43
C GLN A 195 -1.05 7.90 19.91
N GLU A 196 0.13 7.28 19.95
CA GLU A 196 0.30 5.85 19.60
C GLU A 196 -0.49 4.96 20.56
N ILE A 197 -0.37 5.17 21.88
CA ILE A 197 -1.16 4.44 22.90
C ILE A 197 -2.67 4.61 22.65
N MET A 198 -3.10 5.82 22.30
CA MET A 198 -4.51 6.07 21.98
C MET A 198 -4.90 5.36 20.69
N PHE A 199 -4.07 5.42 19.67
CA PHE A 199 -4.32 4.86 18.34
C PHE A 199 -4.56 3.34 18.39
N VAL A 200 -3.69 2.61 19.08
CA VAL A 200 -3.72 1.14 19.15
C VAL A 200 -4.70 0.58 20.19
N ARG A 201 -5.52 1.44 20.77
CA ARG A 201 -6.46 1.04 21.83
C ARG A 201 -7.37 -0.11 21.40
N GLY A 202 -7.35 -1.19 22.17
CA GLY A 202 -8.21 -2.36 21.98
C GLY A 202 -7.61 -3.48 21.13
N VAL A 203 -6.52 -3.26 20.43
CA VAL A 203 -5.90 -4.26 19.55
C VAL A 203 -5.37 -5.46 20.35
N ASP A 204 -4.66 -5.20 21.47
CA ASP A 204 -4.09 -6.26 22.33
C ASP A 204 -5.14 -7.20 22.94
N GLN A 205 -6.41 -6.80 22.97
CA GLN A 205 -7.50 -7.66 23.43
C GLN A 205 -7.91 -8.71 22.40
N VAL A 206 -7.53 -8.46 21.12
CA VAL A 206 -7.86 -9.30 19.97
C VAL A 206 -6.63 -10.06 19.46
N ARG A 207 -5.47 -9.39 19.41
CA ARG A 207 -4.24 -9.95 18.87
C ARG A 207 -3.01 -9.34 19.54
N GLU A 208 -2.04 -10.18 19.95
CA GLU A 208 -0.76 -9.73 20.53
C GLU A 208 0.32 -9.49 19.44
N GLU A 209 0.30 -10.28 18.36
CA GLU A 209 1.32 -10.25 17.29
C GLU A 209 1.00 -9.21 16.21
N TRP A 210 1.24 -7.95 16.54
CA TRP A 210 1.11 -6.82 15.62
C TRP A 210 2.27 -5.82 15.75
N THR A 211 2.42 -4.94 14.76
CA THR A 211 3.42 -3.87 14.76
C THR A 211 2.86 -2.64 14.04
N LEU A 212 3.03 -1.47 14.64
CA LEU A 212 2.81 -0.19 13.97
C LEU A 212 4.06 0.14 13.17
N VAL A 213 3.93 0.39 11.85
CA VAL A 213 5.09 0.69 11.01
C VAL A 213 5.33 2.19 10.86
N GLU A 214 6.57 2.55 10.63
CA GLU A 214 7.05 3.89 10.30
C GLU A 214 7.69 3.88 8.90
N ASP A 215 7.90 5.04 8.31
CA ASP A 215 8.71 5.18 7.11
C ASP A 215 10.14 4.66 7.37
N GLY A 216 10.60 3.70 6.58
CA GLY A 216 11.88 3.04 6.79
C GLY A 216 11.81 1.72 7.56
N THR A 217 10.63 1.30 8.05
CA THR A 217 10.47 -0.05 8.61
C THR A 217 10.73 -1.09 7.52
N LEU A 218 11.71 -1.96 7.74
CA LEU A 218 12.09 -3.04 6.85
C LEU A 218 11.68 -4.39 7.44
N VAL A 219 10.91 -5.16 6.69
CA VAL A 219 10.48 -6.52 7.05
C VAL A 219 11.15 -7.51 6.11
N ILE A 220 11.93 -8.44 6.68
CA ILE A 220 12.68 -9.46 5.94
C ILE A 220 12.13 -10.84 6.26
N LEU A 221 11.80 -11.60 5.22
CA LEU A 221 11.36 -12.99 5.30
C LEU A 221 12.43 -13.91 4.67
N PRO A 222 13.38 -14.43 5.46
CA PRO A 222 14.43 -15.29 4.90
C PRO A 222 13.83 -16.55 4.26
N VAL A 223 14.29 -16.89 3.06
CA VAL A 223 13.86 -18.10 2.35
C VAL A 223 14.36 -19.34 3.10
N GLY A 224 13.47 -20.34 3.25
CA GLY A 224 13.80 -21.59 3.96
C GLY A 224 13.77 -21.45 5.48
N SER A 225 13.24 -20.35 6.02
CA SER A 225 13.04 -20.08 7.45
C SER A 225 11.64 -19.57 7.69
N ASP A 226 11.11 -19.78 8.90
CA ASP A 226 9.85 -19.19 9.37
C ASP A 226 10.05 -17.82 10.03
N GLU A 227 11.28 -17.35 10.13
CA GLU A 227 11.62 -16.10 10.78
C GLU A 227 11.03 -14.89 10.05
N ILE A 228 10.61 -13.89 10.81
CA ILE A 228 10.18 -12.57 10.35
C ILE A 228 11.04 -11.54 11.07
N ILE A 229 11.98 -10.94 10.36
CA ILE A 229 12.90 -9.96 10.91
C ILE A 229 12.34 -8.57 10.64
N VAL A 230 12.22 -7.75 11.69
CA VAL A 230 11.77 -6.36 11.59
C VAL A 230 12.91 -5.45 12.05
N THR A 231 13.26 -4.46 11.23
CA THR A 231 14.31 -3.49 11.53
C THR A 231 13.95 -2.14 10.90
N ASN A 232 14.64 -1.09 11.29
CA ASN A 232 14.51 0.24 10.68
C ASN A 232 15.79 0.57 9.91
N MET A 233 15.63 1.25 8.75
CA MET A 233 16.74 1.77 7.94
C MET A 233 17.23 3.11 8.48
#